data_ee0c05884a86c727717b3d8e7cdefc34
#
_entry.id   ee0c05884a86c727717b3d8e7cdefc34
#
_cell.length_a   1.000
_cell.length_b   1.000
_cell.length_c   1.000
_cell.angle_alpha   90.00
_cell.angle_beta   90.00
_cell.angle_gamma   90.00
#
_symmetry.space_group_name_H-M   'P 1'
#
loop_
_entity.id
_entity.type
_entity.pdbx_description
1 polymer ?
#
loop_
_entity_poly.entity_id
_entity_poly.type
_entity_poly.pdbx_seq_one_letter_code
_entity_poly.pdbx_strand_id
1 'polypeptide(L)'
;ESLMECHYKGGKDLLSLYYRENPSTSLFKGKHLIASGSLNSFTGNKKTIIGDLSAIIMQHLPWWCEWRRSPRGIGKLTSKDWNEKLNYICHTSSRDDIHLIAGVPSWILMIIKRIIDQNNVNNIHEVWPNFELFLHGGTSINSYLPLFQELFGKPINYYQNYNATEGY
;
A
#
# COMPACT_ATOMS: atom_id res chain seq x y z
N GLU A 1 19.53 -3.87 -17.00
CA GLU A 1 18.26 -4.06 -16.27
C GLU A 1 17.73 -2.68 -15.86
N SER A 2 16.46 -2.36 -16.15
CA SER A 2 15.91 -1.06 -15.80
C SER A 2 15.62 -0.98 -14.29
N LEU A 3 15.67 0.25 -13.73
CA LEU A 3 15.31 0.49 -12.33
C LEU A 3 13.94 -0.12 -11.98
N MET A 4 12.98 -0.02 -12.90
CA MET A 4 11.64 -0.58 -12.72
C MET A 4 11.64 -2.11 -12.62
N GLU A 5 12.43 -2.79 -13.45
CA GLU A 5 12.56 -4.26 -13.39
C GLU A 5 13.16 -4.71 -12.07
N CYS A 6 14.16 -4.00 -11.54
CA CYS A 6 14.73 -4.28 -10.22
C CYS A 6 13.67 -4.18 -9.12
N HIS A 7 12.86 -3.12 -9.11
CA HIS A 7 11.78 -2.96 -8.12
C HIS A 7 10.72 -4.04 -8.23
N TYR A 8 10.32 -4.43 -9.43
CA TYR A 8 9.33 -5.52 -9.61
C TYR A 8 9.87 -6.87 -9.20
N LYS A 9 11.14 -7.14 -9.51
CA LYS A 9 11.82 -8.37 -9.09
C LYS A 9 11.90 -8.43 -7.57
N GLY A 10 12.38 -7.37 -6.92
CA GLY A 10 12.46 -7.29 -5.46
C GLY A 10 11.08 -7.47 -4.78
N GLY A 11 10.04 -6.83 -5.31
CA GLY A 11 8.67 -7.00 -4.82
C GLY A 11 8.15 -8.43 -5.00
N LYS A 12 8.45 -9.08 -6.13
CA LYS A 12 8.10 -10.48 -6.38
C LYS A 12 8.85 -11.43 -5.43
N ASP A 13 10.14 -11.20 -5.23
CA ASP A 13 10.98 -12.03 -4.35
C ASP A 13 10.52 -11.91 -2.90
N LEU A 14 10.16 -10.71 -2.44
CA LEU A 14 9.60 -10.47 -1.11
C LEU A 14 8.28 -11.22 -0.90
N LEU A 15 7.34 -11.13 -1.84
CA LEU A 15 6.07 -11.85 -1.75
C LEU A 15 6.25 -13.37 -1.83
N SER A 16 7.23 -13.84 -2.61
CA SER A 16 7.59 -15.26 -2.70
C SER A 16 8.19 -15.78 -1.39
N LEU A 17 9.05 -14.96 -0.74
CA LEU A 17 9.59 -15.26 0.58
C LEU A 17 8.48 -15.35 1.62
N TYR A 18 7.58 -14.36 1.65
CA TYR A 18 6.44 -14.36 2.55
C TYR A 18 5.58 -15.61 2.39
N TYR A 19 5.25 -15.99 1.14
CA TYR A 19 4.46 -17.19 0.86
C TYR A 19 5.15 -18.47 1.34
N ARG A 20 6.47 -18.57 1.17
CA ARG A 20 7.26 -19.72 1.64
C ARG A 20 7.27 -19.82 3.16
N GLU A 21 7.39 -18.69 3.86
CA GLU A 21 7.40 -18.65 5.33
C GLU A 21 6.01 -18.81 5.95
N ASN A 22 4.96 -18.49 5.20
CA ASN A 22 3.57 -18.56 5.63
C ASN A 22 2.72 -19.42 4.66
N PRO A 23 2.87 -20.74 4.66
CA PRO A 23 2.19 -21.61 3.68
C PRO A 23 0.65 -21.56 3.72
N SER A 24 0.08 -21.16 4.87
CA SER A 24 -1.36 -21.01 5.07
C SER A 24 -1.90 -19.63 4.66
N THR A 25 -1.05 -18.76 4.11
CA THR A 25 -1.44 -17.39 3.75
C THR A 25 -2.59 -17.35 2.75
N SER A 26 -3.48 -16.40 2.96
CA SER A 26 -4.56 -16.06 2.04
C SER A 26 -4.24 -14.83 1.17
N LEU A 27 -3.01 -14.33 1.23
CA LEU A 27 -2.57 -13.08 0.62
C LEU A 27 -3.05 -12.87 -0.82
N PHE A 28 -2.97 -13.92 -1.63
CA PHE A 28 -3.35 -13.86 -3.04
C PHE A 28 -4.84 -14.15 -3.31
N LYS A 29 -5.66 -14.34 -2.27
CA LYS A 29 -7.12 -14.49 -2.41
C LYS A 29 -7.82 -13.13 -2.43
N GLY A 30 -7.28 -12.14 -1.70
CA GLY A 30 -7.87 -10.82 -1.55
C GLY A 30 -7.20 -9.70 -2.34
N LYS A 31 -7.49 -8.47 -1.92
CA LYS A 31 -6.96 -7.23 -2.50
C LYS A 31 -5.77 -6.69 -1.72
N HIS A 32 -4.98 -5.86 -2.39
CA HIS A 32 -3.80 -5.22 -1.85
C HIS A 32 -3.97 -3.69 -1.88
N LEU A 33 -3.98 -3.06 -0.73
CA LEU A 33 -4.00 -1.60 -0.61
C LEU A 33 -2.58 -1.06 -0.71
N ILE A 34 -2.32 -0.26 -1.74
CA ILE A 34 -1.01 0.37 -1.95
C ILE A 34 -1.18 1.88 -1.83
N ALA A 35 -0.64 2.48 -0.77
CA ALA A 35 -0.59 3.92 -0.59
C ALA A 35 0.71 4.46 -1.20
N SER A 36 0.58 5.25 -2.25
CA SER A 36 1.69 5.86 -2.98
C SER A 36 1.77 7.37 -2.77
N GLY A 37 2.88 7.95 -3.15
CA GLY A 37 3.05 9.40 -3.25
C GLY A 37 2.23 10.03 -4.39
N SER A 38 2.64 11.21 -4.85
CA SER A 38 1.93 12.00 -5.87
C SER A 38 2.67 12.04 -7.19
N LEU A 39 1.92 12.28 -8.26
CA LEU A 39 2.44 12.52 -9.60
C LEU A 39 2.19 13.96 -10.04
N ASN A 40 3.10 14.47 -10.86
CA ASN A 40 3.04 15.80 -11.44
C ASN A 40 3.26 15.71 -12.95
N SER A 41 2.56 16.53 -13.71
CA SER A 41 2.88 16.75 -15.10
C SER A 41 4.04 17.75 -15.21
N PHE A 42 4.99 17.48 -16.07
CA PHE A 42 6.06 18.43 -16.39
C PHE A 42 5.53 19.49 -17.37
N THR A 43 5.70 20.76 -17.01
CA THR A 43 5.17 21.88 -17.81
C THR A 43 5.84 22.02 -19.18
N GLY A 44 7.07 21.52 -19.33
CA GLY A 44 7.82 21.58 -20.60
C GLY A 44 7.48 20.48 -21.60
N ASN A 45 6.91 19.36 -21.16
CA ASN A 45 6.52 18.26 -22.03
C ASN A 45 5.41 17.42 -21.36
N LYS A 46 4.23 17.40 -21.97
CA LYS A 46 3.07 16.65 -21.44
C LYS A 46 3.27 15.13 -21.34
N LYS A 47 4.28 14.59 -22.03
CA LYS A 47 4.64 13.16 -21.98
C LYS A 47 5.58 12.83 -20.81
N THR A 48 6.19 13.85 -20.17
CA THR A 48 7.10 13.66 -19.07
C THR A 48 6.33 13.70 -17.74
N ILE A 49 6.41 12.63 -16.97
CA ILE A 49 5.80 12.51 -15.64
C ILE A 49 6.91 12.64 -14.60
N ILE A 50 6.66 13.46 -13.59
CA ILE A 50 7.55 13.65 -12.45
C ILE A 50 6.75 13.32 -11.20
N GLY A 51 7.35 12.66 -10.23
CA GLY A 51 6.66 12.37 -8.98
C GLY A 51 7.44 11.44 -8.07
N ASP A 52 6.81 11.06 -6.99
CA ASP A 52 7.37 10.09 -6.05
C ASP A 52 7.58 8.72 -6.74
N LEU A 53 8.68 8.05 -6.41
CA LEU A 53 9.02 6.75 -6.98
C LEU A 53 7.88 5.74 -6.82
N SER A 54 7.25 5.69 -5.65
CA SER A 54 6.11 4.79 -5.39
C SER A 54 4.93 5.05 -6.32
N ALA A 55 4.68 6.31 -6.68
CA ALA A 55 3.62 6.68 -7.62
C ALA A 55 3.98 6.30 -9.07
N ILE A 56 5.25 6.44 -9.44
CA ILE A 56 5.76 6.01 -10.76
C ILE A 56 5.68 4.48 -10.88
N ILE A 57 6.16 3.75 -9.88
CA ILE A 57 6.06 2.27 -9.83
C ILE A 57 4.60 1.83 -9.98
N MET A 58 3.68 2.49 -9.28
CA MET A 58 2.26 2.14 -9.31
C MET A 58 1.61 2.35 -10.69
N GLN A 59 2.11 3.28 -11.52
CA GLN A 59 1.62 3.46 -12.90
C GLN A 59 1.96 2.28 -13.83
N HIS A 60 3.01 1.55 -13.51
CA HIS A 60 3.56 0.49 -14.36
C HIS A 60 3.50 -0.88 -13.70
N LEU A 61 2.59 -1.08 -12.76
CA LEU A 61 2.44 -2.37 -12.07
C LEU A 61 2.19 -3.50 -13.07
N PRO A 62 2.80 -4.69 -12.85
CA PRO A 62 2.44 -5.88 -13.61
C PRO A 62 0.94 -6.17 -13.51
N TRP A 63 0.35 -6.73 -14.57
CA TRP A 63 -1.09 -6.97 -14.65
C TRP A 63 -1.68 -7.75 -13.46
N TRP A 64 -0.94 -8.70 -12.89
CA TRP A 64 -1.36 -9.50 -11.74
C TRP A 64 -1.39 -8.68 -10.43
N CYS A 65 -0.52 -7.68 -10.27
CA CYS A 65 -0.57 -6.71 -9.16
C CYS A 65 -1.75 -5.76 -9.35
N GLU A 66 -1.90 -5.21 -10.57
CA GLU A 66 -2.98 -4.28 -10.89
C GLU A 66 -4.36 -4.91 -10.67
N TRP A 67 -4.52 -6.20 -11.01
CA TRP A 67 -5.78 -6.92 -10.78
C TRP A 67 -6.14 -7.03 -9.29
N ARG A 68 -5.14 -7.11 -8.42
CA ARG A 68 -5.33 -7.19 -6.97
C ARG A 68 -5.36 -5.84 -6.28
N ARG A 69 -4.91 -4.79 -6.93
CA ARG A 69 -4.84 -3.47 -6.32
C ARG A 69 -6.22 -2.92 -5.93
N SER A 70 -6.29 -2.34 -4.74
CA SER A 70 -7.40 -1.55 -4.23
C SER A 70 -6.87 -0.24 -3.59
N PRO A 71 -7.54 0.91 -3.84
CA PRO A 71 -8.52 1.12 -4.92
C PRO A 71 -7.90 1.09 -6.31
N ARG A 72 -8.71 0.92 -7.33
CA ARG A 72 -8.33 1.17 -8.72
C ARG A 72 -8.47 2.67 -9.02
N GLY A 73 -7.96 3.13 -10.15
CA GLY A 73 -8.08 4.55 -10.52
C GLY A 73 -6.85 5.37 -10.09
N ILE A 74 -5.78 5.17 -10.82
CA ILE A 74 -4.45 5.71 -10.52
C ILE A 74 -4.44 7.22 -10.36
N GLY A 75 -5.24 7.98 -11.15
CA GLY A 75 -5.28 9.43 -11.07
C GLY A 75 -5.68 9.97 -9.70
N LYS A 76 -6.65 9.35 -9.03
CA LYS A 76 -7.04 9.73 -7.66
C LYS A 76 -6.03 9.28 -6.62
N LEU A 77 -5.40 8.13 -6.83
CA LEU A 77 -4.37 7.60 -5.93
C LEU A 77 -3.06 8.40 -5.97
N THR A 78 -2.81 9.08 -7.06
CA THR A 78 -1.60 9.91 -7.26
C THR A 78 -1.91 11.41 -7.20
N SER A 79 -3.13 11.79 -6.80
CA SER A 79 -3.53 13.19 -6.61
C SER A 79 -2.63 13.89 -5.58
N LYS A 80 -2.41 15.18 -5.78
CA LYS A 80 -1.77 16.07 -4.81
C LYS A 80 -2.71 16.45 -3.66
N ASP A 81 -4.02 16.44 -3.91
CA ASP A 81 -5.00 16.68 -2.87
C ASP A 81 -5.08 15.45 -1.95
N TRP A 82 -4.45 15.60 -0.79
CA TRP A 82 -4.40 14.54 0.21
C TRP A 82 -5.80 14.18 0.73
N ASN A 83 -6.69 15.14 0.89
CA ASN A 83 -8.03 14.86 1.42
C ASN A 83 -8.88 14.10 0.41
N GLU A 84 -8.84 14.50 -0.87
CA GLU A 84 -9.50 13.75 -1.95
C GLU A 84 -8.97 12.31 -2.03
N LYS A 85 -7.65 12.16 -2.03
CA LYS A 85 -6.97 10.87 -2.07
C LYS A 85 -7.35 9.99 -0.88
N LEU A 86 -7.29 10.52 0.33
CA LEU A 86 -7.63 9.81 1.56
C LEU A 86 -9.09 9.38 1.56
N ASN A 87 -10.02 10.27 1.19
CA ASN A 87 -11.43 9.95 1.08
C ASN A 87 -11.69 8.83 0.07
N TYR A 88 -11.05 8.91 -1.09
CA TYR A 88 -11.18 7.89 -2.13
C TYR A 88 -10.66 6.53 -1.67
N ILE A 89 -9.49 6.50 -1.04
CA ILE A 89 -8.90 5.27 -0.50
C ILE A 89 -9.83 4.66 0.54
N CYS A 90 -10.21 5.43 1.56
CA CYS A 90 -11.01 4.92 2.67
C CYS A 90 -12.37 4.40 2.21
N HIS A 91 -13.07 5.18 1.35
CA HIS A 91 -14.39 4.80 0.86
C HIS A 91 -14.38 3.52 0.00
N THR A 92 -13.33 3.36 -0.82
CA THR A 92 -13.25 2.21 -1.73
C THR A 92 -12.74 0.97 -1.01
N SER A 93 -11.63 1.10 -0.27
CA SER A 93 -10.97 -0.05 0.34
C SER A 93 -11.74 -0.64 1.52
N SER A 94 -12.60 0.16 2.20
CA SER A 94 -13.48 -0.38 3.26
C SER A 94 -14.53 -1.39 2.75
N ARG A 95 -14.73 -1.47 1.43
CA ARG A 95 -15.66 -2.42 0.79
C ARG A 95 -14.96 -3.63 0.16
N ASP A 96 -13.65 -3.60 0.15
CA ASP A 96 -12.82 -4.64 -0.43
C ASP A 96 -12.24 -5.57 0.64
N ASP A 97 -12.03 -6.83 0.30
CA ASP A 97 -11.35 -7.79 1.16
C ASP A 97 -9.84 -7.57 1.08
N ILE A 98 -9.31 -6.70 1.96
CA ILE A 98 -7.91 -6.32 1.99
C ILE A 98 -7.12 -7.34 2.80
N HIS A 99 -6.09 -7.93 2.18
CA HIS A 99 -5.17 -8.89 2.80
C HIS A 99 -3.78 -8.30 3.03
N LEU A 100 -3.38 -7.34 2.20
CA LEU A 100 -2.09 -6.66 2.29
C LEU A 100 -2.25 -5.15 2.23
N ILE A 101 -1.47 -4.45 3.04
CA ILE A 101 -1.27 -3.01 2.93
C ILE A 101 0.20 -2.74 2.64
N ALA A 102 0.48 -1.81 1.72
CA ALA A 102 1.82 -1.32 1.45
C ALA A 102 1.86 0.22 1.52
N GLY A 103 2.83 0.76 2.25
CA GLY A 103 3.00 2.20 2.34
C GLY A 103 3.81 2.69 3.53
N VAL A 104 3.95 4.01 3.64
CA VAL A 104 4.61 4.67 4.75
C VAL A 104 3.74 4.57 6.02
N PRO A 105 4.31 4.18 7.18
CA PRO A 105 3.54 3.96 8.40
C PRO A 105 2.61 5.10 8.80
N SER A 106 3.05 6.35 8.70
CA SER A 106 2.24 7.52 9.06
C SER A 106 0.99 7.66 8.16
N TRP A 107 1.11 7.38 6.87
CA TRP A 107 -0.04 7.43 5.94
C TRP A 107 -1.02 6.30 6.21
N ILE A 108 -0.50 5.10 6.41
CA ILE A 108 -1.32 3.92 6.72
C ILE A 108 -2.06 4.11 8.04
N LEU A 109 -1.41 4.69 9.05
CA LEU A 109 -2.07 5.00 10.32
C LEU A 109 -3.29 5.93 10.14
N MET A 110 -3.15 6.98 9.31
CA MET A 110 -4.26 7.88 9.02
C MET A 110 -5.40 7.19 8.26
N ILE A 111 -5.06 6.35 7.28
CA ILE A 111 -6.05 5.58 6.50
C ILE A 111 -6.83 4.64 7.42
N ILE A 112 -6.14 3.87 8.25
CA ILE A 112 -6.76 2.89 9.15
C ILE A 112 -7.67 3.57 10.18
N LYS A 113 -7.19 4.62 10.85
CA LYS A 113 -8.02 5.38 11.80
C LYS A 113 -9.29 5.90 11.14
N ARG A 114 -9.15 6.50 9.96
CA ARG A 114 -10.32 7.03 9.25
C ARG A 114 -11.32 5.95 8.83
N ILE A 115 -10.84 4.77 8.43
CA ILE A 115 -11.73 3.65 8.08
C ILE A 115 -12.47 3.14 9.34
N ILE A 116 -11.78 3.00 10.46
CA ILE A 116 -12.36 2.61 11.74
C ILE A 116 -13.46 3.60 12.15
N ASP A 117 -13.14 4.89 12.13
CA ASP A 117 -14.09 5.97 12.47
C ASP A 117 -15.31 5.98 11.54
N GLN A 118 -15.09 5.88 10.22
CA GLN A 118 -16.19 5.92 9.22
C GLN A 118 -17.11 4.72 9.28
N ASN A 119 -16.62 3.55 9.70
CA ASN A 119 -17.41 2.34 9.81
C ASN A 119 -17.93 2.10 11.24
N ASN A 120 -17.58 2.98 12.19
CA ASN A 120 -17.98 2.89 13.60
C ASN A 120 -17.65 1.51 14.20
N VAL A 121 -16.42 1.05 13.99
CA VAL A 121 -15.87 -0.23 14.48
C VAL A 121 -14.74 0.01 15.47
N ASN A 122 -14.36 -1.02 16.26
CA ASN A 122 -13.29 -0.88 17.25
C ASN A 122 -11.89 -1.10 16.69
N ASN A 123 -11.77 -1.89 15.63
CA ASN A 123 -10.49 -2.22 15.02
C ASN A 123 -10.66 -2.52 13.54
N ILE A 124 -9.53 -2.53 12.82
CA ILE A 124 -9.53 -2.68 11.35
C ILE A 124 -9.95 -4.08 10.90
N HIS A 125 -9.76 -5.13 11.71
CA HIS A 125 -10.14 -6.49 11.32
C HIS A 125 -11.66 -6.72 11.32
N GLU A 126 -12.44 -5.80 11.89
CA GLU A 126 -13.90 -5.80 11.72
C GLU A 126 -14.31 -5.38 10.30
N VAL A 127 -13.45 -4.59 9.60
CA VAL A 127 -13.64 -4.18 8.21
C VAL A 127 -12.88 -5.10 7.25
N TRP A 128 -11.65 -5.48 7.60
CA TRP A 128 -10.77 -6.34 6.80
C TRP A 128 -10.40 -7.62 7.57
N PRO A 129 -11.29 -8.59 7.65
CA PRO A 129 -11.10 -9.77 8.50
C PRO A 129 -9.91 -10.65 8.10
N ASN A 130 -9.46 -10.55 6.85
CA ASN A 130 -8.36 -11.32 6.29
C ASN A 130 -7.06 -10.54 6.14
N PHE A 131 -6.98 -9.32 6.69
CA PHE A 131 -5.76 -8.51 6.66
C PHE A 131 -4.64 -9.18 7.47
N GLU A 132 -3.54 -9.52 6.82
CA GLU A 132 -2.47 -10.33 7.41
C GLU A 132 -1.04 -9.80 7.21
N LEU A 133 -0.82 -8.85 6.27
CA LEU A 133 0.52 -8.37 5.95
C LEU A 133 0.58 -6.85 5.76
N PHE A 134 1.52 -6.22 6.47
CA PHE A 134 1.88 -4.83 6.25
C PHE A 134 3.31 -4.71 5.71
N LEU A 135 3.44 -4.31 4.43
CA LEU A 135 4.71 -3.93 3.81
C LEU A 135 4.96 -2.45 4.07
N HIS A 136 5.94 -2.14 4.89
CA HIS A 136 6.24 -0.76 5.27
C HIS A 136 7.61 -0.32 4.79
N GLY A 137 7.77 0.99 4.56
CA GLY A 137 9.04 1.60 4.16
C GLY A 137 9.04 3.10 4.42
N GLY A 138 10.14 3.75 4.10
CA GLY A 138 10.32 5.20 4.25
C GLY A 138 10.66 5.65 5.66
N THR A 139 10.08 5.07 6.70
CA THR A 139 10.36 5.38 8.11
C THR A 139 10.35 4.11 8.97
N SER A 140 11.02 4.15 10.14
CA SER A 140 10.97 3.04 11.08
C SER A 140 9.55 2.79 11.58
N ILE A 141 9.13 1.54 11.57
CA ILE A 141 7.83 1.11 12.09
C ILE A 141 7.76 1.16 13.62
N ASN A 142 8.88 1.08 14.30
CA ASN A 142 8.96 0.91 15.75
C ASN A 142 8.17 1.97 16.53
N SER A 143 8.21 3.22 16.07
CA SER A 143 7.46 4.33 16.70
C SER A 143 5.94 4.21 16.49
N TYR A 144 5.50 3.41 15.57
CA TYR A 144 4.09 3.24 15.21
C TYR A 144 3.49 1.91 15.72
N LEU A 145 4.33 0.93 16.08
CA LEU A 145 3.87 -0.40 16.50
C LEU A 145 2.83 -0.37 17.63
N PRO A 146 3.01 0.40 18.72
CA PRO A 146 1.99 0.46 19.78
C PRO A 146 0.63 0.92 19.26
N LEU A 147 0.62 1.95 18.39
CA LEU A 147 -0.60 2.50 17.80
C LEU A 147 -1.27 1.49 16.86
N PHE A 148 -0.50 0.77 16.06
CA PHE A 148 -1.03 -0.26 15.18
C PHE A 148 -1.58 -1.45 15.98
N GLN A 149 -0.94 -1.83 17.08
CA GLN A 149 -1.44 -2.90 17.96
C GLN A 149 -2.81 -2.57 18.57
N GLU A 150 -3.08 -1.31 18.89
CA GLU A 150 -4.39 -0.84 19.36
C GLU A 150 -5.46 -0.88 18.26
N LEU A 151 -5.06 -0.59 17.01
CA LEU A 151 -5.98 -0.50 15.88
C LEU A 151 -6.22 -1.85 15.18
N PHE A 152 -5.37 -2.84 15.42
CA PHE A 152 -5.49 -4.16 14.83
C PHE A 152 -6.13 -5.14 15.83
N GLY A 153 -7.22 -5.77 15.44
CA GLY A 153 -7.90 -6.77 16.27
C GLY A 153 -7.19 -8.13 16.32
N LYS A 154 -6.14 -8.34 15.51
CA LYS A 154 -5.35 -9.57 15.42
C LYS A 154 -3.88 -9.24 15.16
N PRO A 155 -2.94 -10.13 15.57
CA PRO A 155 -1.56 -10.05 15.11
C PRO A 155 -1.47 -10.16 13.58
N ILE A 156 -0.56 -9.39 12.99
CA ILE A 156 -0.23 -9.43 11.57
C ILE A 156 1.28 -9.53 11.37
N ASN A 157 1.70 -9.82 10.15
CA ASN A 157 3.10 -9.81 9.76
C ASN A 157 3.53 -8.42 9.27
N TYR A 158 4.75 -8.02 9.63
CA TYR A 158 5.37 -6.76 9.20
C TYR A 158 6.62 -7.08 8.41
N TYR A 159 6.70 -6.58 7.18
CA TYR A 159 7.89 -6.69 6.35
C TYR A 159 8.36 -5.32 5.93
N GLN A 160 9.65 -5.06 6.12
CA GLN A 160 10.25 -3.79 5.72
C GLN A 160 10.72 -3.87 4.28
N ASN A 161 10.35 -2.85 3.49
CA ASN A 161 10.83 -2.65 2.14
C ASN A 161 11.60 -1.34 2.06
N TYR A 162 12.77 -1.37 1.44
CA TYR A 162 13.55 -0.19 1.12
C TYR A 162 13.58 0.00 -0.40
N ASN A 163 13.08 1.14 -0.84
CA ASN A 163 13.12 1.56 -2.24
C ASN A 163 13.80 2.91 -2.33
N ALA A 164 14.77 3.04 -3.22
CA ALA A 164 15.46 4.29 -3.48
C ALA A 164 15.47 4.60 -4.99
N THR A 165 15.46 5.88 -5.33
CA THR A 165 15.53 6.35 -6.72
C THR A 165 16.88 6.06 -7.37
N GLU A 166 17.92 5.89 -6.55
CA GLU A 166 19.28 5.57 -6.96
C GLU A 166 19.44 4.10 -7.39
N GLY A 167 18.46 3.25 -7.09
CA GLY A 167 18.45 1.82 -7.42
C GLY A 167 19.40 1.01 -6.53
N TYR A 168 18.87 0.18 -5.68
CA TYR A 168 19.57 -0.86 -4.93
C TYR A 168 18.85 -2.19 -5.12
#